data_5677bdbfb7e1153cf9a1d4a0c9f3c4ee
#
_entry.id   5677bdbfb7e1153cf9a1d4a0c9f3c4ee
#
_cell.length_a   1.000
_cell.length_b   1.000
_cell.length_c   1.000
_cell.angle_alpha   90.00
_cell.angle_beta   90.00
_cell.angle_gamma   90.00
#
_symmetry.space_group_name_H-M   'P 1'
#
loop_
_entity.id
_entity.type
_entity.pdbx_description
1 polymer ?
#
loop_
_entity_poly.entity_id
_entity_poly.type
_entity_poly.pdbx_seq_one_letter_code
_entity_poly.pdbx_strand_id
1 'polypeptide(L)'
;STLEQEKIYRIISVNDNTITSAQDFEITLLNYSGFSGDISIDVYDYEAEEIQTILKKVEQLSLPTDVSPSSYFSIIPFPDFEPIISEIKDGSLADINGLKNGDKIISINGKRVPSRAYAMEKLQSEEASFEFTILRDGEEFTIFFREKIKDQPFGFSLKPEGNDINKAIEFGYNQTVFWIKNTFNFLFKIFTGGMGLDNLSGPVGIAKVAGDSFSSGFIPFMLLLAILSISLGAFNLLPLPMLDGGQFLFIVIEELKGSPIDMKLKYALFNLSYLMIIVLFVFVVINDILRLL
;
A
#
# COMPACT_ATOMS: atom_id res chain seq x y z
N SER A 1 -14.60 3.68 -20.36
CA SER A 1 -15.78 3.68 -19.50
C SER A 1 -15.42 4.35 -18.17
N THR A 2 -16.26 5.26 -17.73
CA THR A 2 -16.18 5.85 -16.39
C THR A 2 -16.77 4.85 -15.41
N LEU A 3 -16.10 4.63 -14.28
CA LEU A 3 -16.67 3.86 -13.17
C LEU A 3 -17.99 4.51 -12.74
N GLU A 4 -19.03 3.73 -12.57
CA GLU A 4 -20.27 4.20 -11.98
C GLU A 4 -20.03 4.46 -10.49
N GLN A 5 -20.34 5.65 -10.00
CA GLN A 5 -19.98 6.12 -8.64
C GLN A 5 -20.56 5.32 -7.47
N GLU A 6 -21.46 4.36 -7.73
CA GLU A 6 -22.10 3.51 -6.71
C GLU A 6 -21.69 2.03 -6.75
N LYS A 7 -20.92 1.62 -7.76
CA LYS A 7 -20.51 0.22 -7.90
C LYS A 7 -19.22 -0.08 -7.17
N ILE A 8 -19.15 -1.30 -6.65
CA ILE A 8 -18.00 -1.79 -5.90
C ILE A 8 -17.12 -2.60 -6.82
N TYR A 9 -15.86 -2.21 -6.89
CA TYR A 9 -14.86 -2.85 -7.69
C TYR A 9 -13.67 -3.31 -6.84
N ARG A 10 -13.16 -4.50 -7.12
CA ARG A 10 -11.85 -4.92 -6.63
C ARG A 10 -10.81 -4.68 -7.70
N ILE A 11 -9.76 -3.95 -7.38
CA ILE A 11 -8.65 -3.75 -8.30
C ILE A 11 -7.84 -5.04 -8.39
N ILE A 12 -7.63 -5.55 -9.60
CA ILE A 12 -6.87 -6.76 -9.89
C ILE A 12 -5.45 -6.42 -10.35
N SER A 13 -5.34 -5.51 -11.33
CA SER A 13 -4.05 -5.14 -11.90
C SER A 13 -4.06 -3.70 -12.43
N VAL A 14 -2.85 -3.14 -12.59
CA VAL A 14 -2.59 -1.87 -13.29
C VAL A 14 -1.48 -2.14 -14.31
N ASN A 15 -1.80 -2.05 -15.63
CA ASN A 15 -0.88 -2.40 -16.72
C ASN A 15 -0.16 -3.73 -16.44
N ASP A 16 -0.91 -4.80 -16.23
CA ASP A 16 -0.43 -6.16 -15.93
C ASP A 16 0.30 -6.33 -14.57
N ASN A 17 0.51 -5.26 -13.79
CA ASN A 17 1.02 -5.39 -12.43
C ASN A 17 -0.13 -5.77 -11.48
N THR A 18 -0.08 -6.97 -10.95
CA THR A 18 -1.08 -7.44 -9.98
C THR A 18 -1.08 -6.59 -8.72
N ILE A 19 -2.27 -6.20 -8.28
CA ILE A 19 -2.49 -5.38 -7.07
C ILE A 19 -3.00 -6.27 -5.94
N THR A 20 -2.27 -6.28 -4.84
CA THR A 20 -2.58 -7.12 -3.67
C THR A 20 -3.09 -6.34 -2.46
N SER A 21 -2.90 -5.02 -2.44
CA SER A 21 -3.33 -4.14 -1.35
C SER A 21 -3.61 -2.73 -1.85
N ALA A 22 -4.31 -1.93 -1.03
CA ALA A 22 -4.52 -0.51 -1.31
C ALA A 22 -3.19 0.24 -1.45
N GLN A 23 -2.22 -0.07 -0.60
CA GLN A 23 -0.89 0.53 -0.64
C GLN A 23 -0.13 0.16 -1.93
N ASP A 24 -0.24 -1.09 -2.36
CA ASP A 24 0.33 -1.58 -3.62
C ASP A 24 -0.24 -0.80 -4.82
N PHE A 25 -1.56 -0.56 -4.82
CA PHE A 25 -2.22 0.26 -5.83
C PHE A 25 -1.68 1.70 -5.86
N GLU A 26 -1.62 2.36 -4.70
CA GLU A 26 -1.11 3.72 -4.57
C GLU A 26 0.32 3.85 -5.09
N ILE A 27 1.21 2.95 -4.70
CA ILE A 27 2.62 2.96 -5.11
C ILE A 27 2.75 2.60 -6.59
N THR A 28 1.95 1.66 -7.08
CA THR A 28 1.94 1.31 -8.50
C THR A 28 1.54 2.53 -9.34
N LEU A 29 0.52 3.28 -8.95
CA LEU A 29 0.14 4.51 -9.65
C LEU A 29 1.23 5.60 -9.56
N LEU A 30 1.89 5.77 -8.42
CA LEU A 30 3.04 6.67 -8.27
C LEU A 30 4.17 6.31 -9.25
N ASN A 31 4.35 5.01 -9.51
CA ASN A 31 5.32 4.54 -10.50
C ASN A 31 4.99 4.97 -11.94
N TYR A 32 3.78 5.42 -12.25
CA TYR A 32 3.40 6.02 -13.52
C TYR A 32 3.52 7.55 -13.53
N SER A 33 4.05 8.19 -12.49
CA SER A 33 4.34 9.63 -12.52
C SER A 33 5.26 9.98 -13.69
N GLY A 34 4.91 11.02 -14.45
CA GLY A 34 5.60 11.41 -15.69
C GLY A 34 5.25 10.57 -16.94
N PHE A 35 4.42 9.52 -16.79
CA PHE A 35 4.01 8.68 -17.92
C PHE A 35 3.00 9.40 -18.81
N SER A 36 3.10 9.16 -20.13
CA SER A 36 2.13 9.60 -21.14
C SER A 36 1.67 8.37 -21.93
N GLY A 37 0.38 8.14 -21.99
CA GLY A 37 -0.20 6.99 -22.66
C GLY A 37 -1.47 6.49 -21.97
N ASP A 38 -1.87 5.28 -22.31
CA ASP A 38 -3.04 4.64 -21.72
C ASP A 38 -2.61 3.83 -20.49
N ILE A 39 -3.30 4.05 -19.36
CA ILE A 39 -3.19 3.21 -18.16
C ILE A 39 -4.40 2.30 -18.16
N SER A 40 -4.16 0.98 -18.18
CA SER A 40 -5.21 -0.02 -18.02
C SER A 40 -5.31 -0.42 -16.56
N ILE A 41 -6.54 -0.46 -16.04
CA ILE A 41 -6.83 -0.90 -14.69
C ILE A 41 -7.87 -2.01 -14.81
N ASP A 42 -7.47 -3.24 -14.47
CA ASP A 42 -8.40 -4.35 -14.41
C ASP A 42 -9.07 -4.37 -13.06
N VAL A 43 -10.39 -4.38 -13.08
CA VAL A 43 -11.21 -4.40 -11.88
C VAL A 43 -12.19 -5.58 -11.96
N TYR A 44 -12.42 -6.21 -10.83
CA TYR A 44 -13.50 -7.20 -10.68
C TYR A 44 -14.77 -6.47 -10.21
N ASP A 45 -15.82 -6.54 -11.04
CA ASP A 45 -17.13 -6.02 -10.70
C ASP A 45 -17.89 -7.10 -9.91
N TYR A 46 -18.20 -6.82 -8.64
CA TYR A 46 -18.90 -7.78 -7.79
C TYR A 46 -20.39 -7.95 -8.12
N GLU A 47 -20.99 -6.99 -8.84
CA GLU A 47 -22.39 -7.09 -9.26
C GLU A 47 -22.50 -7.88 -10.57
N ALA A 48 -21.59 -7.64 -11.51
CA ALA A 48 -21.56 -8.34 -12.79
C ALA A 48 -20.84 -9.68 -12.71
N GLU A 49 -20.07 -9.93 -11.63
CA GLU A 49 -19.23 -11.12 -11.43
C GLU A 49 -18.19 -11.35 -12.55
N GLU A 50 -17.70 -10.25 -13.14
CA GLU A 50 -16.72 -10.30 -14.24
C GLU A 50 -15.57 -9.31 -14.05
N ILE A 51 -14.48 -9.55 -14.79
CA ILE A 51 -13.34 -8.62 -14.83
C ILE A 51 -13.60 -7.62 -15.96
N GLN A 52 -13.52 -6.33 -15.63
CA GLN A 52 -13.63 -5.22 -16.56
C GLN A 52 -12.31 -4.47 -16.64
N THR A 53 -11.90 -4.07 -17.84
CA THR A 53 -10.71 -3.24 -18.03
C THR A 53 -11.12 -1.78 -18.26
N ILE A 54 -10.60 -0.91 -17.42
CA ILE A 54 -10.77 0.55 -17.51
C ILE A 54 -9.52 1.12 -18.16
N LEU A 55 -9.66 1.80 -19.28
CA LEU A 55 -8.57 2.52 -19.94
C LEU A 55 -8.66 4.00 -19.61
N LYS A 56 -7.62 4.55 -19.03
CA LYS A 56 -7.50 5.99 -18.76
C LYS A 56 -6.29 6.56 -19.49
N LYS A 57 -6.56 7.41 -20.48
CA LYS A 57 -5.53 8.13 -21.21
C LYS A 57 -5.00 9.27 -20.34
N VAL A 58 -3.69 9.32 -20.16
CA VAL A 58 -3.00 10.37 -19.41
C VAL A 58 -1.96 11.07 -20.31
N GLU A 59 -1.92 12.38 -20.22
CA GLU A 59 -0.90 13.21 -20.88
C GLU A 59 0.03 13.74 -19.78
N GLN A 60 1.23 13.16 -19.69
CA GLN A 60 2.23 13.47 -18.68
C GLN A 60 1.66 13.45 -17.26
N LEU A 61 1.40 12.24 -16.75
CA LEU A 61 0.78 12.05 -15.43
C LEU A 61 1.56 12.81 -14.36
N SER A 62 0.99 13.92 -13.88
CA SER A 62 1.50 14.68 -12.75
C SER A 62 0.55 14.46 -11.59
N LEU A 63 0.97 13.64 -10.63
CA LEU A 63 0.20 13.43 -9.41
C LEU A 63 0.55 14.54 -8.42
N PRO A 64 -0.45 15.34 -7.97
CA PRO A 64 -0.22 16.33 -6.93
C PRO A 64 0.31 15.66 -5.65
N THR A 65 1.21 16.33 -4.95
CA THR A 65 1.83 15.78 -3.73
C THR A 65 0.89 15.71 -2.53
N ASP A 66 -0.23 16.42 -2.60
CA ASP A 66 -1.27 16.54 -1.58
C ASP A 66 -2.52 15.68 -1.85
N VAL A 67 -2.55 14.98 -2.99
CA VAL A 67 -3.66 14.12 -3.38
C VAL A 67 -3.17 12.69 -3.55
N SER A 68 -3.90 11.74 -2.95
CA SER A 68 -3.56 10.33 -3.17
C SER A 68 -3.77 9.93 -4.64
N PRO A 69 -2.91 9.09 -5.21
CA PRO A 69 -3.05 8.60 -6.58
C PRO A 69 -4.42 7.98 -6.86
N SER A 70 -4.98 7.23 -5.93
CA SER A 70 -6.31 6.64 -6.05
C SER A 70 -7.40 7.69 -6.18
N SER A 71 -7.32 8.78 -5.41
CA SER A 71 -8.25 9.90 -5.52
C SER A 71 -8.18 10.60 -6.87
N TYR A 72 -6.97 10.75 -7.43
CA TYR A 72 -6.78 11.31 -8.78
C TYR A 72 -7.48 10.46 -9.86
N PHE A 73 -7.48 9.13 -9.69
CA PHE A 73 -8.18 8.23 -10.60
C PHE A 73 -9.66 8.03 -10.25
N SER A 74 -10.14 8.64 -9.16
CA SER A 74 -11.50 8.45 -8.63
C SER A 74 -11.82 6.97 -8.33
N ILE A 75 -10.81 6.25 -7.83
CA ILE A 75 -10.90 4.84 -7.46
C ILE A 75 -10.56 4.73 -5.98
N ILE A 76 -11.44 4.08 -5.21
CA ILE A 76 -11.18 3.76 -3.82
C ILE A 76 -10.71 2.30 -3.76
N PRO A 77 -9.43 2.02 -3.46
CA PRO A 77 -8.95 0.66 -3.32
C PRO A 77 -9.44 0.09 -1.99
N PHE A 78 -10.25 -0.95 -2.04
CA PHE A 78 -10.61 -1.71 -0.84
C PHE A 78 -9.62 -2.87 -0.66
N PRO A 79 -8.96 -2.99 0.51
CA PRO A 79 -8.18 -4.16 0.84
C PRO A 79 -9.08 -5.40 0.90
N ASP A 80 -8.58 -6.51 0.40
CA ASP A 80 -9.31 -7.79 0.27
C ASP A 80 -9.35 -8.56 1.61
N PHE A 81 -9.75 -7.90 2.69
CA PHE A 81 -9.95 -8.56 3.97
C PHE A 81 -11.39 -9.00 4.10
N GLU A 82 -11.58 -10.29 4.32
CA GLU A 82 -12.91 -10.84 4.55
C GLU A 82 -13.58 -10.20 5.78
N PRO A 83 -14.86 -9.81 5.68
CA PRO A 83 -15.60 -9.20 6.78
C PRO A 83 -16.09 -10.28 7.77
N ILE A 84 -15.15 -10.88 8.52
CA ILE A 84 -15.43 -11.94 9.50
C ILE A 84 -15.58 -11.33 10.89
N ILE A 85 -16.66 -11.67 11.60
CA ILE A 85 -16.91 -11.25 12.96
C ILE A 85 -15.95 -11.97 13.91
N SER A 86 -15.19 -11.23 14.71
CA SER A 86 -14.16 -11.76 15.61
C SER A 86 -14.52 -11.68 17.08
N GLU A 87 -15.30 -10.68 17.45
CA GLU A 87 -15.66 -10.44 18.85
C GLU A 87 -17.05 -9.82 18.92
N ILE A 88 -17.89 -10.34 19.79
CA ILE A 88 -19.23 -9.84 20.06
C ILE A 88 -19.31 -9.50 21.55
N LYS A 89 -19.76 -8.29 21.84
CA LYS A 89 -19.97 -7.83 23.22
C LYS A 89 -21.30 -8.38 23.76
N ASP A 90 -21.25 -9.03 24.90
CA ASP A 90 -22.44 -9.59 25.57
C ASP A 90 -23.54 -8.52 25.79
N GLY A 91 -24.77 -8.87 25.47
CA GLY A 91 -25.93 -7.98 25.55
C GLY A 91 -25.97 -6.87 24.50
N SER A 92 -25.08 -6.88 23.51
CA SER A 92 -25.12 -5.94 22.39
C SER A 92 -26.21 -6.27 21.37
N LEU A 93 -26.47 -5.34 20.44
CA LEU A 93 -27.40 -5.58 19.33
C LEU A 93 -26.99 -6.81 18.50
N ALA A 94 -25.70 -7.03 18.29
CA ALA A 94 -25.18 -8.20 17.59
C ALA A 94 -25.50 -9.51 18.32
N ASP A 95 -25.26 -9.54 19.62
CA ASP A 95 -25.53 -10.70 20.47
C ASP A 95 -27.05 -11.02 20.55
N ILE A 96 -27.87 -10.00 20.84
CA ILE A 96 -29.32 -10.13 20.92
C ILE A 96 -29.94 -10.63 19.61
N ASN A 97 -29.41 -10.21 18.47
CA ASN A 97 -29.90 -10.64 17.16
C ASN A 97 -29.22 -11.93 16.64
N GLY A 98 -28.37 -12.56 17.46
CA GLY A 98 -27.86 -13.91 17.20
C GLY A 98 -26.67 -13.99 16.24
N LEU A 99 -25.92 -12.90 16.04
CA LEU A 99 -24.59 -12.96 15.41
C LEU A 99 -23.65 -13.80 16.29
N LYS A 100 -22.68 -14.46 15.66
CA LYS A 100 -21.67 -15.28 16.35
C LYS A 100 -20.26 -14.95 15.82
N ASN A 101 -19.29 -15.22 16.67
CA ASN A 101 -17.89 -15.17 16.28
C ASN A 101 -17.64 -16.17 15.15
N GLY A 102 -16.96 -15.72 14.10
CA GLY A 102 -16.69 -16.53 12.91
C GLY A 102 -17.69 -16.31 11.76
N ASP A 103 -18.82 -15.63 11.99
CA ASP A 103 -19.75 -15.28 10.92
C ASP A 103 -19.05 -14.39 9.88
N LYS A 104 -19.19 -14.73 8.60
CA LYS A 104 -18.73 -13.90 7.51
C LYS A 104 -19.90 -13.12 6.94
N ILE A 105 -19.80 -11.79 6.91
CA ILE A 105 -20.84 -10.95 6.32
C ILE A 105 -20.75 -11.05 4.78
N ILE A 106 -21.82 -11.53 4.15
CA ILE A 106 -21.93 -11.68 2.69
C ILE A 106 -22.56 -10.45 2.07
N SER A 107 -23.66 -9.96 2.67
CA SER A 107 -24.34 -8.76 2.19
C SER A 107 -24.90 -7.93 3.35
N ILE A 108 -25.06 -6.62 3.10
CA ILE A 108 -25.75 -5.67 3.96
C ILE A 108 -26.82 -4.99 3.12
N ASN A 109 -28.08 -5.07 3.55
CA ASN A 109 -29.24 -4.51 2.84
C ASN A 109 -29.30 -4.98 1.36
N GLY A 110 -29.04 -6.27 1.12
CA GLY A 110 -29.01 -6.88 -0.20
C GLY A 110 -27.79 -6.52 -1.07
N LYS A 111 -26.92 -5.61 -0.60
CA LYS A 111 -25.68 -5.25 -1.30
C LYS A 111 -24.53 -6.14 -0.82
N ARG A 112 -23.85 -6.80 -1.74
CA ARG A 112 -22.70 -7.67 -1.43
C ARG A 112 -21.60 -6.89 -0.73
N VAL A 113 -21.01 -7.48 0.30
CA VAL A 113 -19.91 -6.90 1.07
C VAL A 113 -18.60 -7.54 0.66
N PRO A 114 -17.78 -6.86 -0.16
CA PRO A 114 -16.56 -7.46 -0.71
C PRO A 114 -15.41 -7.46 0.31
N SER A 115 -15.43 -6.55 1.27
CA SER A 115 -14.31 -6.39 2.21
C SER A 115 -14.76 -5.85 3.56
N ARG A 116 -13.88 -6.02 4.55
CA ARG A 116 -14.04 -5.42 5.88
C ARG A 116 -14.20 -3.90 5.83
N ALA A 117 -13.36 -3.21 5.02
CA ALA A 117 -13.41 -1.75 4.91
C ALA A 117 -14.77 -1.28 4.42
N TYR A 118 -15.33 -1.94 3.40
CA TYR A 118 -16.66 -1.67 2.90
C TYR A 118 -17.75 -1.94 3.94
N ALA A 119 -17.66 -3.06 4.67
CA ALA A 119 -18.59 -3.34 5.76
C ALA A 119 -18.59 -2.20 6.79
N MET A 120 -17.41 -1.76 7.22
CA MET A 120 -17.26 -0.68 8.20
C MET A 120 -17.85 0.65 7.70
N GLU A 121 -17.65 1.00 6.43
CA GLU A 121 -18.24 2.19 5.82
C GLU A 121 -19.77 2.12 5.84
N LYS A 122 -20.35 0.99 5.39
CA LYS A 122 -21.81 0.81 5.38
C LYS A 122 -22.42 0.83 6.78
N LEU A 123 -21.72 0.28 7.76
CA LEU A 123 -22.19 0.29 9.16
C LEU A 123 -22.17 1.69 9.79
N GLN A 124 -21.38 2.63 9.25
CA GLN A 124 -21.37 4.03 9.68
C GLN A 124 -22.48 4.86 9.03
N SER A 125 -23.18 4.33 8.02
CA SER A 125 -24.29 5.03 7.38
C SER A 125 -25.42 5.33 8.35
N GLU A 126 -26.21 6.38 8.06
CA GLU A 126 -27.35 6.82 8.90
C GLU A 126 -28.63 5.96 8.74
N GLU A 127 -28.50 4.75 8.18
CA GLU A 127 -29.64 3.86 7.99
C GLU A 127 -30.24 3.41 9.34
N ALA A 128 -31.56 3.39 9.43
CA ALA A 128 -32.28 3.05 10.67
C ALA A 128 -32.39 1.54 10.89
N SER A 129 -32.25 0.74 9.85
CA SER A 129 -32.33 -0.73 9.91
C SER A 129 -31.30 -1.36 9.00
N PHE A 130 -30.86 -2.55 9.38
CA PHE A 130 -29.90 -3.32 8.59
C PHE A 130 -30.37 -4.77 8.46
N GLU A 131 -30.22 -5.29 7.26
CA GLU A 131 -30.38 -6.71 6.95
C GLU A 131 -28.99 -7.28 6.61
N PHE A 132 -28.52 -8.23 7.42
CA PHE A 132 -27.25 -8.91 7.17
C PHE A 132 -27.50 -10.29 6.62
N THR A 133 -26.94 -10.63 5.46
CA THR A 133 -26.75 -12.01 5.08
C THR A 133 -25.36 -12.44 5.52
N ILE A 134 -25.29 -13.49 6.34
CA ILE A 134 -24.03 -14.03 6.87
C ILE A 134 -23.83 -15.46 6.40
N LEU A 135 -22.59 -15.90 6.28
CA LEU A 135 -22.20 -17.28 6.08
C LEU A 135 -21.67 -17.83 7.43
N ARG A 136 -22.29 -18.89 7.92
CA ARG A 136 -21.93 -19.61 9.15
C ARG A 136 -21.88 -21.09 8.85
N ASP A 137 -20.76 -21.76 9.10
CA ASP A 137 -20.60 -23.21 8.89
C ASP A 137 -20.99 -23.70 7.49
N GLY A 138 -20.87 -22.84 6.47
CA GLY A 138 -21.22 -23.14 5.08
C GLY A 138 -22.68 -22.88 4.69
N GLU A 139 -23.51 -22.40 5.63
CA GLU A 139 -24.91 -22.04 5.40
C GLU A 139 -25.15 -20.55 5.50
N GLU A 140 -26.05 -20.01 4.69
CA GLU A 140 -26.41 -18.59 4.73
C GLU A 140 -27.58 -18.35 5.68
N PHE A 141 -27.43 -17.31 6.51
CA PHE A 141 -28.46 -16.86 7.45
C PHE A 141 -28.72 -15.35 7.23
N THR A 142 -29.99 -14.97 7.32
CA THR A 142 -30.37 -13.56 7.29
C THR A 142 -30.71 -13.07 8.69
N ILE A 143 -30.08 -12.00 9.11
CA ILE A 143 -30.26 -11.39 10.44
C ILE A 143 -30.73 -9.94 10.25
N PHE A 144 -31.83 -9.59 10.92
CA PHE A 144 -32.44 -8.28 10.83
C PHE A 144 -32.17 -7.44 12.07
N PHE A 145 -31.58 -6.27 11.87
CA PHE A 145 -31.45 -5.24 12.91
C PHE A 145 -32.52 -4.17 12.66
N ARG A 146 -33.60 -4.19 13.46
CA ARG A 146 -34.78 -3.33 13.22
C ARG A 146 -34.63 -1.90 13.73
N GLU A 147 -33.71 -1.63 14.64
CA GLU A 147 -33.42 -0.29 15.14
C GLU A 147 -31.93 -0.13 15.38
N LYS A 148 -31.32 0.79 14.67
CA LYS A 148 -30.03 1.38 15.06
C LYS A 148 -30.34 2.49 16.03
N ILE A 149 -30.12 2.29 17.31
CA ILE A 149 -30.18 3.39 18.28
C ILE A 149 -29.03 4.32 17.92
N LYS A 150 -29.34 5.57 17.59
CA LYS A 150 -28.37 6.61 17.28
C LYS A 150 -27.31 6.58 18.39
N ASP A 151 -26.03 6.42 18.01
CA ASP A 151 -24.88 6.32 18.91
C ASP A 151 -24.65 4.97 19.66
N GLN A 152 -25.41 3.92 19.41
CA GLN A 152 -25.02 2.58 19.90
C GLN A 152 -24.27 1.79 18.82
N PRO A 153 -23.02 1.40 19.08
CA PRO A 153 -22.31 0.48 18.19
C PRO A 153 -23.04 -0.87 18.17
N PHE A 154 -23.02 -1.56 17.04
CA PHE A 154 -23.59 -2.92 16.91
C PHE A 154 -23.05 -3.90 17.95
N GLY A 155 -21.87 -3.60 18.51
CA GLY A 155 -21.23 -4.39 19.57
C GLY A 155 -20.51 -5.62 19.05
N PHE A 156 -20.05 -5.57 17.80
CA PHE A 156 -19.12 -6.56 17.27
C PHE A 156 -17.89 -5.88 16.64
N SER A 157 -16.81 -6.63 16.55
CA SER A 157 -15.63 -6.26 15.79
C SER A 157 -15.42 -7.23 14.64
N LEU A 158 -14.89 -6.71 13.53
CA LEU A 158 -14.50 -7.52 12.39
C LEU A 158 -13.04 -7.95 12.56
N LYS A 159 -12.78 -9.24 12.36
CA LYS A 159 -11.44 -9.82 12.51
C LYS A 159 -10.45 -9.11 11.62
N PRO A 160 -9.34 -8.56 12.16
CA PRO A 160 -8.19 -8.28 11.33
C PRO A 160 -7.64 -9.62 10.83
N GLU A 161 -7.38 -9.76 9.54
CA GLU A 161 -6.63 -10.94 9.06
C GLU A 161 -5.29 -10.99 9.78
N GLY A 162 -4.93 -12.14 10.35
CA GLY A 162 -3.61 -12.23 10.91
C GLY A 162 -3.34 -13.27 12.00
N ASN A 163 -4.23 -14.21 12.25
CA ASN A 163 -3.96 -15.28 13.21
C ASN A 163 -3.30 -16.53 12.56
N ASP A 164 -3.07 -16.53 11.25
CA ASP A 164 -2.36 -17.61 10.57
C ASP A 164 -0.91 -17.17 10.31
N ILE A 165 0.03 -17.84 11.01
CA ILE A 165 1.45 -17.54 10.90
C ILE A 165 1.99 -17.74 9.46
N ASN A 166 1.42 -18.69 8.71
CA ASN A 166 1.84 -18.93 7.32
C ASN A 166 1.44 -17.76 6.43
N LYS A 167 0.20 -17.25 6.59
CA LYS A 167 -0.27 -16.04 5.89
C LYS A 167 0.54 -14.80 6.30
N ALA A 168 0.91 -14.68 7.57
CA ALA A 168 1.75 -13.58 8.03
C ALA A 168 3.16 -13.62 7.43
N ILE A 169 3.76 -14.82 7.30
CA ILE A 169 5.07 -15.01 6.65
C ILE A 169 4.96 -14.69 5.15
N GLU A 170 3.93 -15.20 4.48
CA GLU A 170 3.68 -14.93 3.06
C GLU A 170 3.49 -13.43 2.81
N PHE A 171 2.68 -12.77 3.63
CA PHE A 171 2.49 -11.31 3.57
C PHE A 171 3.82 -10.58 3.77
N GLY A 172 4.61 -10.93 4.80
CA GLY A 172 5.90 -10.31 5.07
C GLY A 172 6.89 -10.50 3.92
N TYR A 173 6.93 -11.69 3.32
CA TYR A 173 7.75 -11.97 2.13
C TYR A 173 7.33 -11.11 0.94
N ASN A 174 6.03 -11.10 0.62
CA ASN A 174 5.50 -10.35 -0.51
C ASN A 174 5.72 -8.84 -0.34
N GLN A 175 5.52 -8.30 0.87
CA GLN A 175 5.79 -6.90 1.19
C GLN A 175 7.29 -6.58 1.06
N THR A 176 8.17 -7.46 1.51
CA THR A 176 9.62 -7.25 1.38
C THR A 176 10.05 -7.18 -0.09
N VAL A 177 9.60 -8.13 -0.91
CA VAL A 177 9.88 -8.14 -2.36
C VAL A 177 9.30 -6.90 -3.04
N PHE A 178 8.08 -6.52 -2.68
CA PHE A 178 7.41 -5.32 -3.17
C PHE A 178 8.22 -4.06 -2.87
N TRP A 179 8.63 -3.83 -1.63
CA TRP A 179 9.40 -2.65 -1.25
C TRP A 179 10.78 -2.61 -1.88
N ILE A 180 11.47 -3.76 -2.03
CA ILE A 180 12.74 -3.84 -2.75
C ILE A 180 12.55 -3.40 -4.21
N LYS A 181 11.58 -3.99 -4.93
CA LYS A 181 11.30 -3.63 -6.32
C LYS A 181 10.96 -2.15 -6.48
N ASN A 182 10.11 -1.62 -5.59
CA ASN A 182 9.72 -0.20 -5.67
C ASN A 182 10.89 0.74 -5.34
N THR A 183 11.75 0.40 -4.41
CA THR A 183 12.97 1.17 -4.12
C THR A 183 13.85 1.28 -5.37
N PHE A 184 14.11 0.17 -6.06
CA PHE A 184 14.89 0.21 -7.30
C PHE A 184 14.19 0.95 -8.44
N ASN A 185 12.87 0.77 -8.62
CA ASN A 185 12.09 1.48 -9.62
C ASN A 185 12.10 3.00 -9.37
N PHE A 186 11.94 3.41 -8.11
CA PHE A 186 12.00 4.80 -7.69
C PHE A 186 13.36 5.42 -8.02
N LEU A 187 14.43 4.75 -7.65
CA LEU A 187 15.79 5.18 -7.97
C LEU A 187 16.01 5.29 -9.47
N PHE A 188 15.60 4.27 -10.23
CA PHE A 188 15.73 4.29 -11.68
C PHE A 188 15.02 5.50 -12.30
N LYS A 189 13.82 5.85 -11.82
CA LYS A 189 13.06 7.01 -12.29
C LYS A 189 13.72 8.33 -11.96
N ILE A 190 14.32 8.45 -10.77
CA ILE A 190 15.11 9.64 -10.42
C ILE A 190 16.28 9.81 -11.39
N PHE A 191 17.02 8.73 -11.69
CA PHE A 191 18.16 8.78 -12.61
C PHE A 191 17.77 9.04 -14.07
N THR A 192 16.59 8.60 -14.49
CA THR A 192 16.08 8.81 -15.86
C THR A 192 15.26 10.08 -16.04
N GLY A 193 15.06 10.86 -14.94
CA GLY A 193 14.26 12.09 -14.97
C GLY A 193 12.75 11.85 -15.04
N GLY A 194 12.30 10.61 -14.84
CA GLY A 194 10.87 10.27 -14.79
C GLY A 194 10.18 10.71 -13.49
N MET A 195 10.98 11.14 -12.49
CA MET A 195 10.46 11.67 -11.22
C MET A 195 11.38 12.79 -10.75
N GLY A 196 10.77 13.87 -10.27
CA GLY A 196 11.51 15.01 -9.73
C GLY A 196 12.19 14.67 -8.40
N LEU A 197 13.35 15.30 -8.15
CA LEU A 197 14.08 15.17 -6.88
C LEU A 197 13.31 15.78 -5.69
N ASP A 198 12.35 16.63 -5.97
CA ASP A 198 11.40 17.21 -5.01
C ASP A 198 10.53 16.16 -4.31
N ASN A 199 10.37 14.97 -4.89
CA ASN A 199 9.68 13.86 -4.25
C ASN A 199 10.51 13.10 -3.21
N LEU A 200 11.80 13.43 -3.07
CA LEU A 200 12.66 12.85 -2.03
C LEU A 200 12.37 13.49 -0.68
N SER A 201 12.11 12.66 0.31
CA SER A 201 12.04 13.07 1.72
C SER A 201 13.38 12.86 2.39
N GLY A 202 13.85 13.87 3.09
CA GLY A 202 15.08 13.82 3.86
C GLY A 202 14.86 13.47 5.32
N PRO A 203 15.89 13.69 6.16
CA PRO A 203 15.86 13.34 7.58
C PRO A 203 14.69 13.97 8.33
N VAL A 204 14.31 15.19 7.97
CA VAL A 204 13.22 15.93 8.65
C VAL A 204 11.86 15.35 8.26
N GLY A 205 11.66 15.05 6.97
CA GLY A 205 10.45 14.37 6.48
C GLY A 205 10.29 12.99 7.11
N ILE A 206 11.38 12.20 7.16
CA ILE A 206 11.38 10.88 7.82
C ILE A 206 11.03 11.01 9.31
N ALA A 207 11.61 11.99 10.02
CA ALA A 207 11.32 12.21 11.43
C ALA A 207 9.84 12.57 11.67
N LYS A 208 9.24 13.40 10.79
CA LYS A 208 7.81 13.71 10.84
C LYS A 208 6.95 12.47 10.67
N VAL A 209 7.19 11.69 9.60
CA VAL A 209 6.45 10.44 9.34
C VAL A 209 6.63 9.45 10.50
N ALA A 210 7.81 9.40 11.12
CA ALA A 210 8.04 8.55 12.29
C ALA A 210 7.21 9.00 13.50
N GLY A 211 7.12 10.32 13.74
CA GLY A 211 6.27 10.89 14.78
C GLY A 211 4.79 10.61 14.56
N ASP A 212 4.31 10.81 13.34
CA ASP A 212 2.92 10.55 12.95
C ASP A 212 2.59 9.05 13.08
N SER A 213 3.50 8.17 12.64
CA SER A 213 3.34 6.71 12.77
C SER A 213 3.33 6.26 14.22
N PHE A 214 4.20 6.83 15.07
CA PHE A 214 4.22 6.55 16.50
C PHE A 214 2.93 6.99 17.18
N SER A 215 2.41 8.16 16.83
CA SER A 215 1.14 8.68 17.35
C SER A 215 -0.06 7.84 16.91
N SER A 216 0.03 7.19 15.73
CA SER A 216 -1.00 6.28 15.20
C SER A 216 -0.97 4.90 15.86
N GLY A 217 0.08 4.56 16.64
CA GLY A 217 0.21 3.34 17.41
C GLY A 217 1.45 2.50 17.11
N PHE A 218 1.64 1.45 17.92
CA PHE A 218 2.83 0.60 17.84
C PHE A 218 2.98 -0.13 16.49
N ILE A 219 1.89 -0.66 15.94
CA ILE A 219 1.93 -1.44 14.69
C ILE A 219 2.33 -0.57 13.48
N PRO A 220 1.71 0.60 13.23
CA PRO A 220 2.15 1.52 12.18
C PRO A 220 3.63 1.93 12.31
N PHE A 221 4.09 2.18 13.53
CA PHE A 221 5.48 2.51 13.77
C PHE A 221 6.44 1.36 13.43
N MET A 222 6.11 0.12 13.82
CA MET A 222 6.90 -1.08 13.46
C MET A 222 6.93 -1.33 11.95
N LEU A 223 5.80 -1.12 11.25
CA LEU A 223 5.74 -1.22 9.79
C LEU A 223 6.64 -0.18 9.11
N LEU A 224 6.63 1.07 9.59
CA LEU A 224 7.54 2.10 9.09
C LEU A 224 9.01 1.69 9.27
N LEU A 225 9.39 1.20 10.45
CA LEU A 225 10.76 0.72 10.69
C LEU A 225 11.15 -0.42 9.76
N ALA A 226 10.23 -1.35 9.49
CA ALA A 226 10.45 -2.43 8.53
C ALA A 226 10.70 -1.89 7.11
N ILE A 227 9.87 -0.95 6.65
CA ILE A 227 10.02 -0.30 5.34
C ILE A 227 11.37 0.43 5.24
N LEU A 228 11.74 1.21 6.26
CA LEU A 228 13.01 1.91 6.29
C LEU A 228 14.20 0.94 6.26
N SER A 229 14.12 -0.18 7.00
CA SER A 229 15.16 -1.22 7.00
C SER A 229 15.31 -1.88 5.63
N ILE A 230 14.20 -2.23 4.99
CA ILE A 230 14.20 -2.83 3.65
C ILE A 230 14.78 -1.84 2.63
N SER A 231 14.34 -0.58 2.68
CA SER A 231 14.83 0.48 1.78
C SER A 231 16.32 0.72 1.97
N LEU A 232 16.80 0.79 3.21
CA LEU A 232 18.24 0.94 3.51
C LEU A 232 19.04 -0.25 2.96
N GLY A 233 18.55 -1.49 3.13
CA GLY A 233 19.17 -2.67 2.55
C GLY A 233 19.22 -2.61 1.02
N ALA A 234 18.12 -2.22 0.37
CA ALA A 234 18.05 -2.07 -1.08
C ALA A 234 19.00 -0.97 -1.60
N PHE A 235 19.10 0.16 -0.88
CA PHE A 235 20.08 1.20 -1.18
C PHE A 235 21.51 0.71 -1.09
N ASN A 236 21.84 -0.08 -0.08
CA ASN A 236 23.20 -0.62 0.08
C ASN A 236 23.58 -1.61 -1.02
N LEU A 237 22.61 -2.21 -1.71
CA LEU A 237 22.85 -3.07 -2.88
C LEU A 237 23.14 -2.30 -4.18
N LEU A 238 23.02 -0.96 -4.19
CA LEU A 238 23.34 -0.19 -5.38
C LEU A 238 24.83 -0.34 -5.78
N PRO A 239 25.12 -0.31 -7.08
CA PRO A 239 26.49 -0.44 -7.60
C PRO A 239 27.31 0.85 -7.42
N LEU A 240 27.22 1.46 -6.25
CA LEU A 240 28.00 2.63 -5.89
C LEU A 240 29.23 2.21 -5.07
N PRO A 241 30.43 2.63 -5.43
CA PRO A 241 31.68 2.20 -4.78
C PRO A 241 31.71 2.35 -3.25
N MET A 242 30.93 3.25 -2.73
CA MET A 242 30.86 3.53 -1.28
C MET A 242 29.89 2.60 -0.54
N LEU A 243 29.01 1.89 -1.25
CA LEU A 243 28.02 0.98 -0.71
C LEU A 243 28.45 -0.48 -0.87
N ASP A 244 27.81 -1.38 -0.12
CA ASP A 244 28.12 -2.80 -0.13
C ASP A 244 28.01 -3.43 -1.53
N GLY A 245 26.98 -3.04 -2.31
CA GLY A 245 26.78 -3.49 -3.69
C GLY A 245 27.94 -3.09 -4.62
N GLY A 246 28.50 -1.89 -4.44
CA GLY A 246 29.69 -1.47 -5.18
C GLY A 246 30.95 -2.23 -4.78
N GLN A 247 31.11 -2.51 -3.49
CA GLN A 247 32.23 -3.33 -2.98
C GLN A 247 32.14 -4.76 -3.55
N PHE A 248 30.95 -5.35 -3.51
CA PHE A 248 30.70 -6.67 -4.09
C PHE A 248 31.03 -6.66 -5.59
N LEU A 249 30.64 -5.62 -6.31
CA LEU A 249 30.93 -5.49 -7.73
C LEU A 249 32.44 -5.43 -8.01
N PHE A 250 33.21 -4.74 -7.17
CA PHE A 250 34.68 -4.73 -7.28
C PHE A 250 35.27 -6.12 -7.10
N ILE A 251 34.82 -6.88 -6.11
CA ILE A 251 35.27 -8.26 -5.88
C ILE A 251 34.99 -9.14 -7.10
N VAL A 252 33.77 -9.06 -7.64
CA VAL A 252 33.38 -9.82 -8.84
C VAL A 252 34.26 -9.45 -10.03
N ILE A 253 34.51 -8.16 -10.26
CA ILE A 253 35.37 -7.69 -11.36
C ILE A 253 36.82 -8.16 -11.17
N GLU A 254 37.37 -8.07 -9.96
CA GLU A 254 38.73 -8.53 -9.64
C GLU A 254 38.89 -10.03 -9.88
N GLU A 255 37.89 -10.82 -9.47
CA GLU A 255 37.86 -12.26 -9.70
C GLU A 255 37.79 -12.63 -11.18
N LEU A 256 36.89 -11.97 -11.95
CA LEU A 256 36.77 -12.22 -13.39
C LEU A 256 38.01 -11.78 -14.19
N LYS A 257 38.64 -10.69 -13.75
CA LYS A 257 39.85 -10.14 -14.40
C LYS A 257 41.12 -10.95 -14.04
N GLY A 258 41.11 -11.66 -12.91
CA GLY A 258 42.27 -12.35 -12.37
C GLY A 258 43.38 -11.44 -11.83
N SER A 259 43.07 -10.16 -11.60
CA SER A 259 44.00 -9.17 -11.05
C SER A 259 43.26 -8.04 -10.34
N PRO A 260 43.82 -7.45 -9.28
CA PRO A 260 43.19 -6.34 -8.56
C PRO A 260 42.99 -5.13 -9.43
N ILE A 261 41.94 -4.35 -9.13
CA ILE A 261 41.67 -3.04 -9.75
C ILE A 261 42.74 -2.04 -9.28
N ASP A 262 43.16 -1.15 -10.20
CA ASP A 262 44.12 -0.08 -9.85
C ASP A 262 43.58 0.74 -8.67
N MET A 263 44.38 0.88 -7.63
CA MET A 263 44.02 1.61 -6.41
C MET A 263 43.67 3.06 -6.70
N LYS A 264 44.30 3.70 -7.69
CA LYS A 264 43.98 5.09 -8.06
C LYS A 264 42.56 5.20 -8.62
N LEU A 265 42.18 4.22 -9.48
CA LEU A 265 40.82 4.17 -10.04
C LEU A 265 39.80 3.90 -8.91
N LYS A 266 40.10 2.96 -8.02
CA LYS A 266 39.23 2.62 -6.88
C LYS A 266 39.00 3.86 -5.99
N TYR A 267 40.06 4.60 -5.63
CA TYR A 267 39.92 5.84 -4.85
C TYR A 267 39.17 6.94 -5.60
N ALA A 268 39.39 7.10 -6.91
CA ALA A 268 38.67 8.09 -7.70
C ALA A 268 37.17 7.82 -7.73
N LEU A 269 36.77 6.56 -7.93
CA LEU A 269 35.37 6.12 -7.92
C LEU A 269 34.73 6.26 -6.53
N PHE A 270 35.48 5.97 -5.47
CA PHE A 270 35.03 6.21 -4.09
C PHE A 270 34.74 7.69 -3.82
N ASN A 271 35.70 8.56 -4.16
CA ASN A 271 35.55 9.99 -3.95
C ASN A 271 34.40 10.57 -4.76
N LEU A 272 34.21 10.09 -5.99
CA LEU A 272 33.07 10.50 -6.83
C LEU A 272 31.73 10.11 -6.18
N SER A 273 31.64 8.86 -5.72
CA SER A 273 30.41 8.36 -5.04
C SER A 273 30.13 9.12 -3.76
N TYR A 274 31.16 9.42 -2.98
CA TYR A 274 31.06 10.22 -1.76
C TYR A 274 30.53 11.62 -2.04
N LEU A 275 31.09 12.29 -3.05
CA LEU A 275 30.64 13.61 -3.48
C LEU A 275 29.17 13.58 -3.93
N MET A 276 28.78 12.59 -4.73
CA MET A 276 27.39 12.41 -5.17
C MET A 276 26.42 12.25 -3.99
N ILE A 277 26.77 11.42 -3.01
CA ILE A 277 25.93 11.21 -1.82
C ILE A 277 25.82 12.50 -1.00
N ILE A 278 26.91 13.25 -0.81
CA ILE A 278 26.86 14.53 -0.08
C ILE A 278 25.98 15.55 -0.81
N VAL A 279 26.15 15.70 -2.11
CA VAL A 279 25.35 16.64 -2.90
C VAL A 279 23.86 16.28 -2.81
N LEU A 280 23.52 14.99 -2.97
CA LEU A 280 22.16 14.51 -2.82
C LEU A 280 21.61 14.77 -1.40
N PHE A 281 22.39 14.48 -0.37
CA PHE A 281 22.00 14.70 1.03
C PHE A 281 21.69 16.18 1.29
N VAL A 282 22.59 17.07 0.88
CA VAL A 282 22.41 18.52 1.04
C VAL A 282 21.16 19.00 0.29
N PHE A 283 20.98 18.53 -0.93
CA PHE A 283 19.79 18.86 -1.72
C PHE A 283 18.50 18.43 -1.01
N VAL A 284 18.44 17.18 -0.53
CA VAL A 284 17.26 16.64 0.14
C VAL A 284 16.96 17.38 1.46
N VAL A 285 17.99 17.74 2.23
CA VAL A 285 17.81 18.53 3.45
C VAL A 285 17.27 19.92 3.14
N ILE A 286 17.79 20.57 2.10
CA ILE A 286 17.26 21.88 1.68
C ILE A 286 15.80 21.75 1.25
N ASN A 287 15.47 20.74 0.46
CA ASN A 287 14.10 20.47 0.02
C ASN A 287 13.15 20.24 1.21
N ASP A 288 13.56 19.46 2.21
CA ASP A 288 12.78 19.27 3.43
C ASP A 288 12.49 20.60 4.16
N ILE A 289 13.50 21.44 4.29
CA ILE A 289 13.36 22.74 4.97
C ILE A 289 12.41 23.65 4.19
N LEU A 290 12.52 23.69 2.86
CA LEU A 290 11.65 24.51 2.00
C LEU A 290 10.18 24.06 2.05
N ARG A 291 9.92 22.78 2.32
CA ARG A 291 8.56 22.26 2.50
C ARG A 291 7.93 22.59 3.85
N LEU A 292 8.75 23.01 4.83
CA LEU A 292 8.28 23.39 6.17
C LEU A 292 8.01 24.89 6.29
N LEU A 293 8.50 25.69 5.35
CA LEU A 293 8.29 27.13 5.26
C LEU A 293 7.05 27.47 4.42
#